data_602a6e5f54618d95667f8e242381cd32
#
_entry.id   602a6e5f54618d95667f8e242381cd32
#
_cell.length_a   1.000
_cell.length_b   1.000
_cell.length_c   1.000
_cell.angle_alpha   90.00
_cell.angle_beta   90.00
_cell.angle_gamma   90.00
#
_symmetry.space_group_name_H-M   'P 1'
#
loop_
_entity.id
_entity.type
_entity.pdbx_description
1 polymer ?
#
loop_
_entity_poly.entity_id
_entity_poly.type
_entity_poly.pdbx_seq_one_letter_code
_entity_poly.pdbx_strand_id
1 'polypeptide(L)'
;MSYLAGKAGKVLFFSVLTAMLLAVTAFASDVAIGAGCTTGSSLRLRSEPSTASSVVTILDKSVAVAILDDSTDGWYKISYNGNTGYVSADYLNVDQDNLFTTYGRINSEGVNVRSGASTDSSVLATIEADAIVTVNGLVDGWYDVTCEYGTEGYIRSDYVDLTESSSSNGDIVDTAMQHLGTRYVYGGASPSGFDCS
;
A
#
# COMPACT_ATOMS: atom_id res chain seq x y z
N MET A 1 27.88 12.28 80.75
CA MET A 1 28.00 13.09 79.52
C MET A 1 27.95 12.14 78.34
N SER A 2 26.76 11.94 77.80
CA SER A 2 26.53 11.02 76.68
C SER A 2 26.26 11.79 75.40
N TYR A 3 27.09 11.57 74.43
CA TYR A 3 27.01 12.15 73.10
C TYR A 3 26.09 11.28 72.23
N LEU A 4 24.96 11.80 71.77
CA LEU A 4 24.06 11.18 70.78
C LEU A 4 24.52 11.57 69.39
N ALA A 5 25.06 10.62 68.64
CA ALA A 5 25.37 10.78 67.24
C ALA A 5 24.10 10.52 66.39
N GLY A 6 23.66 11.58 65.69
CA GLY A 6 22.53 11.50 64.77
C GLY A 6 22.92 10.73 63.49
N LYS A 7 22.12 9.75 63.14
CA LYS A 7 22.20 9.03 61.83
C LYS A 7 21.61 9.89 60.75
N ALA A 8 22.42 10.38 59.81
CA ALA A 8 21.96 10.95 58.58
C ALA A 8 21.46 9.87 57.62
N GLY A 9 20.16 9.80 57.41
CA GLY A 9 19.56 8.92 56.41
C GLY A 9 19.86 9.46 55.02
N LYS A 10 20.54 8.65 54.20
CA LYS A 10 20.70 8.88 52.79
C LYS A 10 19.38 8.51 52.11
N VAL A 11 18.65 9.50 51.60
CA VAL A 11 17.51 9.29 50.69
C VAL A 11 18.08 9.00 49.34
N LEU A 12 17.98 7.75 48.89
CA LEU A 12 18.27 7.33 47.53
C LEU A 12 17.06 7.77 46.68
N PHE A 13 17.23 8.75 45.84
CA PHE A 13 16.31 9.07 44.74
C PHE A 13 16.52 8.00 43.65
N PHE A 14 15.61 7.00 43.58
CA PHE A 14 15.50 6.15 42.43
C PHE A 14 14.77 6.94 41.34
N SER A 15 15.55 7.49 40.41
CA SER A 15 15.03 8.02 39.16
C SER A 15 14.65 6.82 38.28
N VAL A 16 13.36 6.48 38.26
CA VAL A 16 12.81 5.52 37.29
C VAL A 16 12.72 6.24 35.97
N LEU A 17 13.78 6.16 35.18
CA LEU A 17 13.75 6.55 33.76
C LEU A 17 12.96 5.47 33.02
N THR A 18 11.66 5.65 32.91
CA THR A 18 10.81 4.87 32.03
C THR A 18 11.21 5.19 30.58
N ALA A 19 12.14 4.41 30.03
CA ALA A 19 12.38 4.38 28.60
C ALA A 19 11.10 3.85 27.94
N MET A 20 10.28 4.77 27.42
CA MET A 20 9.16 4.45 26.54
C MET A 20 9.79 3.98 25.22
N LEU A 21 9.98 2.65 25.12
CA LEU A 21 10.38 2.00 23.89
C LEU A 21 9.19 2.15 22.94
N LEU A 22 9.21 3.20 22.09
CA LEU A 22 8.38 3.22 20.90
C LEU A 22 8.84 2.05 20.03
N ALA A 23 8.11 0.94 20.13
CA ALA A 23 8.19 -0.09 19.12
C ALA A 23 7.69 0.54 17.82
N VAL A 24 8.61 1.05 17.01
CA VAL A 24 8.35 1.23 15.59
C VAL A 24 8.13 -0.18 15.07
N THR A 25 6.88 -0.58 14.95
CA THR A 25 6.54 -1.72 14.11
C THR A 25 6.90 -1.30 12.69
N ALA A 26 8.10 -1.65 12.27
CA ALA A 26 8.39 -1.72 10.85
C ALA A 26 7.37 -2.73 10.32
N PHE A 27 6.34 -2.23 9.64
CA PHE A 27 5.54 -3.08 8.80
C PHE A 27 6.51 -3.55 7.70
N ALA A 28 7.03 -4.77 7.86
CA ALA A 28 7.60 -5.46 6.73
C ALA A 28 6.43 -5.59 5.76
N SER A 29 6.42 -4.78 4.70
CA SER A 29 5.49 -4.98 3.62
C SER A 29 5.84 -6.35 3.04
N ASP A 30 4.88 -7.26 3.11
CA ASP A 30 5.09 -8.63 2.65
C ASP A 30 5.27 -8.57 1.13
N VAL A 31 6.33 -9.19 0.64
CA VAL A 31 6.59 -9.33 -0.80
C VAL A 31 5.50 -10.22 -1.39
N ALA A 32 4.94 -9.83 -2.53
CA ALA A 32 3.90 -10.61 -3.19
C ALA A 32 4.45 -11.97 -3.65
N ILE A 33 3.71 -13.03 -3.32
CA ILE A 33 3.98 -14.41 -3.73
C ILE A 33 3.20 -14.81 -4.98
N GLY A 34 2.21 -14.02 -5.36
CA GLY A 34 1.33 -14.23 -6.49
C GLY A 34 0.47 -13.02 -6.79
N ALA A 35 -0.29 -13.12 -7.86
CA ALA A 35 -1.28 -12.16 -8.25
C ALA A 35 -2.64 -12.83 -8.44
N GLY A 36 -3.71 -12.06 -8.31
CA GLY A 36 -5.06 -12.55 -8.53
C GLY A 36 -5.99 -11.46 -9.02
N CYS A 37 -7.12 -11.89 -9.57
CA CYS A 37 -8.17 -11.00 -10.02
C CYS A 37 -9.48 -11.35 -9.33
N THR A 38 -10.19 -10.36 -8.80
CA THR A 38 -11.47 -10.58 -8.13
C THR A 38 -12.54 -11.02 -9.12
N THR A 39 -13.33 -12.05 -8.77
CA THR A 39 -14.39 -12.60 -9.62
C THR A 39 -15.79 -12.09 -9.24
N GLY A 40 -15.95 -11.61 -8.01
CA GLY A 40 -17.22 -11.12 -7.47
C GLY A 40 -17.26 -9.60 -7.33
N SER A 41 -18.40 -8.98 -7.54
CA SER A 41 -18.64 -7.59 -7.18
C SER A 41 -18.86 -7.44 -5.67
N SER A 42 -18.38 -6.33 -5.09
CA SER A 42 -18.51 -6.05 -3.65
C SER A 42 -17.83 -7.10 -2.75
N LEU A 43 -16.67 -7.62 -3.19
CA LEU A 43 -15.87 -8.53 -2.39
C LEU A 43 -15.30 -7.81 -1.17
N ARG A 44 -15.51 -8.37 0.00
CA ARG A 44 -15.04 -7.75 1.26
C ARG A 44 -13.60 -8.17 1.55
N LEU A 45 -12.71 -7.18 1.60
CA LEU A 45 -11.39 -7.33 2.20
C LEU A 45 -11.57 -7.26 3.73
N ARG A 46 -11.10 -8.26 4.46
CA ARG A 46 -11.36 -8.42 5.90
C ARG A 46 -10.08 -8.37 6.71
N SER A 47 -10.19 -7.91 7.96
CA SER A 47 -9.02 -7.83 8.86
C SER A 47 -8.46 -9.19 9.27
N GLU A 48 -9.29 -10.24 9.25
CA GLU A 48 -8.94 -11.61 9.64
C GLU A 48 -9.61 -12.61 8.69
N PRO A 49 -9.09 -13.84 8.53
CA PRO A 49 -9.64 -14.86 7.64
C PRO A 49 -10.95 -15.46 8.20
N SER A 50 -11.96 -14.62 8.35
CA SER A 50 -13.26 -14.96 8.89
C SER A 50 -14.38 -14.07 8.36
N THR A 51 -15.54 -14.65 8.07
CA THR A 51 -16.72 -13.89 7.67
C THR A 51 -17.29 -13.00 8.79
N ALA A 52 -16.89 -13.24 10.04
CA ALA A 52 -17.29 -12.45 11.20
C ALA A 52 -16.37 -11.27 11.50
N SER A 53 -15.18 -11.20 10.85
CA SER A 53 -14.22 -10.13 11.08
C SER A 53 -14.63 -8.81 10.43
N SER A 54 -13.99 -7.72 10.86
CA SER A 54 -14.21 -6.39 10.33
C SER A 54 -13.88 -6.30 8.83
N VAL A 55 -14.63 -5.48 8.12
CA VAL A 55 -14.37 -5.16 6.72
C VAL A 55 -13.40 -3.99 6.67
N VAL A 56 -12.26 -4.17 6.01
CA VAL A 56 -11.24 -3.14 5.76
C VAL A 56 -11.68 -2.25 4.61
N THR A 57 -12.01 -2.88 3.47
CA THR A 57 -12.54 -2.20 2.28
C THR A 57 -13.37 -3.19 1.44
N ILE A 58 -13.96 -2.69 0.38
CA ILE A 58 -14.74 -3.47 -0.58
C ILE A 58 -14.04 -3.37 -1.94
N LEU A 59 -13.89 -4.51 -2.60
CA LEU A 59 -13.28 -4.62 -3.93
C LEU A 59 -14.36 -4.88 -4.96
N ASP A 60 -14.25 -4.24 -6.10
CA ASP A 60 -15.10 -4.49 -7.25
C ASP A 60 -14.67 -5.76 -8.01
N LYS A 61 -15.45 -6.13 -9.00
CA LYS A 61 -15.12 -7.24 -9.87
C LYS A 61 -13.98 -6.86 -10.83
N SER A 62 -13.13 -7.83 -11.13
CA SER A 62 -12.01 -7.69 -12.07
C SER A 62 -10.89 -6.76 -11.59
N VAL A 63 -10.76 -6.60 -10.27
CA VAL A 63 -9.66 -5.86 -9.64
C VAL A 63 -8.46 -6.77 -9.47
N ALA A 64 -7.29 -6.34 -9.94
CA ALA A 64 -6.02 -7.02 -9.72
C ALA A 64 -5.52 -6.78 -8.31
N VAL A 65 -5.09 -7.83 -7.62
CA VAL A 65 -4.59 -7.78 -6.24
C VAL A 65 -3.28 -8.56 -6.11
N ALA A 66 -2.41 -8.11 -5.23
CA ALA A 66 -1.21 -8.85 -4.86
C ALA A 66 -1.56 -9.89 -3.79
N ILE A 67 -1.13 -11.13 -3.96
CA ILE A 67 -1.26 -12.19 -2.95
C ILE A 67 0.00 -12.20 -2.10
N LEU A 68 -0.15 -12.05 -0.79
CA LEU A 68 0.94 -11.99 0.18
C LEU A 68 1.11 -13.32 0.94
N ASP A 69 0.01 -14.05 1.12
CA ASP A 69 0.01 -15.33 1.84
C ASP A 69 -1.20 -16.18 1.39
N ASP A 70 -0.96 -17.47 1.15
CA ASP A 70 -1.94 -18.49 0.77
C ASP A 70 -2.00 -19.66 1.77
N SER A 71 -1.36 -19.52 2.92
CA SER A 71 -1.24 -20.59 3.92
C SER A 71 -2.53 -20.86 4.70
N THR A 72 -3.51 -19.96 4.65
CA THR A 72 -4.78 -20.09 5.37
C THR A 72 -5.84 -20.72 4.48
N ASP A 73 -6.31 -21.92 4.85
CA ASP A 73 -7.31 -22.65 4.08
C ASP A 73 -8.58 -21.82 3.79
N GLY A 74 -8.95 -21.73 2.51
CA GLY A 74 -10.08 -20.96 2.02
C GLY A 74 -9.91 -19.43 1.98
N TRP A 75 -8.72 -18.91 2.31
CA TRP A 75 -8.45 -17.48 2.37
C TRP A 75 -7.09 -17.13 1.77
N TYR A 76 -7.05 -15.98 1.09
CA TYR A 76 -5.80 -15.32 0.68
C TYR A 76 -5.59 -14.05 1.47
N LYS A 77 -4.38 -13.84 1.99
CA LYS A 77 -3.94 -12.51 2.44
C LYS A 77 -3.52 -11.73 1.20
N ILE A 78 -4.10 -10.58 1.00
CA ILE A 78 -3.85 -9.76 -0.19
C ILE A 78 -3.48 -8.33 0.18
N SER A 79 -2.86 -7.62 -0.76
CA SER A 79 -2.69 -6.17 -0.75
C SER A 79 -3.35 -5.54 -1.97
N TYR A 80 -4.02 -4.42 -1.75
CA TYR A 80 -4.62 -3.60 -2.79
C TYR A 80 -4.77 -2.15 -2.32
N ASN A 81 -4.27 -1.20 -3.12
CA ASN A 81 -4.36 0.24 -2.88
C ASN A 81 -3.98 0.63 -1.44
N GLY A 82 -2.82 0.14 -0.95
CA GLY A 82 -2.31 0.36 0.39
C GLY A 82 -3.05 -0.35 1.52
N ASN A 83 -4.10 -1.12 1.22
CA ASN A 83 -4.85 -1.90 2.21
C ASN A 83 -4.42 -3.36 2.19
N THR A 84 -4.20 -3.95 3.36
CA THR A 84 -3.89 -5.37 3.53
C THR A 84 -4.98 -6.07 4.32
N GLY A 85 -5.32 -7.29 3.93
CA GLY A 85 -6.33 -8.09 4.62
C GLY A 85 -6.57 -9.43 3.93
N TYR A 86 -7.70 -10.04 4.23
CA TYR A 86 -8.06 -11.38 3.77
C TYR A 86 -9.32 -11.36 2.90
N VAL A 87 -9.26 -12.12 1.79
CA VAL A 87 -10.42 -12.40 0.93
C VAL A 87 -10.65 -13.90 0.85
N SER A 88 -11.90 -14.34 0.65
CA SER A 88 -12.20 -15.75 0.42
C SER A 88 -11.63 -16.19 -0.94
N ALA A 89 -10.97 -17.34 -0.95
CA ALA A 89 -10.38 -17.95 -2.14
C ALA A 89 -11.40 -18.20 -3.26
N ASP A 90 -12.67 -18.43 -2.93
CA ASP A 90 -13.75 -18.67 -3.89
C ASP A 90 -14.02 -17.48 -4.83
N TYR A 91 -13.58 -16.30 -4.44
CA TYR A 91 -13.81 -15.04 -5.17
C TYR A 91 -12.55 -14.46 -5.78
N LEU A 92 -11.47 -15.23 -5.84
CA LEU A 92 -10.22 -14.80 -6.43
C LEU A 92 -9.80 -15.80 -7.54
N ASN A 93 -9.64 -15.28 -8.75
CA ASN A 93 -8.97 -16.03 -9.81
C ASN A 93 -7.48 -15.75 -9.72
N VAL A 94 -6.70 -16.77 -9.39
CA VAL A 94 -5.24 -16.67 -9.23
C VAL A 94 -4.60 -16.98 -10.56
N ASP A 95 -3.88 -16.01 -11.12
CA ASP A 95 -3.10 -16.20 -12.34
C ASP A 95 -1.80 -16.95 -11.99
N GLN A 96 -1.69 -18.18 -12.49
CA GLN A 96 -0.53 -19.03 -12.23
C GLN A 96 0.72 -18.56 -12.99
N ASP A 97 0.52 -17.86 -14.11
CA ASP A 97 1.63 -17.30 -14.89
C ASP A 97 2.03 -15.90 -14.39
N ASN A 98 1.29 -15.36 -13.43
CA ASN A 98 1.48 -14.01 -12.87
C ASN A 98 1.57 -12.89 -13.93
N LEU A 99 0.90 -13.11 -15.08
CA LEU A 99 0.82 -12.14 -16.17
C LEU A 99 -0.50 -11.36 -16.06
N PHE A 100 -0.40 -10.10 -15.75
CA PHE A 100 -1.55 -9.19 -15.67
C PHE A 100 -1.08 -7.77 -15.96
N THR A 101 -2.00 -6.94 -16.42
CA THR A 101 -1.72 -5.52 -16.65
C THR A 101 -2.63 -4.69 -15.76
N THR A 102 -2.01 -3.88 -14.93
CA THR A 102 -2.71 -2.95 -14.03
C THR A 102 -1.81 -1.75 -13.76
N TYR A 103 -2.22 -0.86 -12.88
CA TYR A 103 -1.38 0.23 -12.42
C TYR A 103 -0.87 -0.04 -11.02
N GLY A 104 0.32 0.51 -10.72
CA GLY A 104 0.91 0.49 -9.40
C GLY A 104 1.31 1.90 -8.98
N ARG A 105 1.08 2.24 -7.72
CA ARG A 105 1.57 3.46 -7.10
C ARG A 105 2.79 3.15 -6.26
N ILE A 106 3.85 3.91 -6.44
CA ILE A 106 5.06 3.80 -5.63
C ILE A 106 4.77 4.32 -4.22
N ASN A 107 5.04 3.50 -3.20
CA ASN A 107 4.70 3.80 -1.80
C ASN A 107 5.89 4.31 -0.96
N SER A 108 7.04 4.50 -1.57
CA SER A 108 8.29 4.91 -0.89
C SER A 108 9.13 5.83 -1.76
N GLU A 109 9.92 6.68 -1.12
CA GLU A 109 10.87 7.56 -1.81
C GLU A 109 12.08 6.79 -2.34
N GLY A 110 12.61 7.24 -3.49
CA GLY A 110 13.88 6.78 -4.02
C GLY A 110 13.90 5.30 -4.43
N VAL A 111 12.80 4.77 -4.96
CA VAL A 111 12.67 3.37 -5.35
C VAL A 111 13.43 3.08 -6.64
N ASN A 112 14.28 2.06 -6.63
CA ASN A 112 15.08 1.67 -7.78
C ASN A 112 14.28 0.78 -8.74
N VAL A 113 14.27 1.17 -10.01
CA VAL A 113 13.92 0.32 -11.15
C VAL A 113 15.16 -0.41 -11.62
N ARG A 114 15.09 -1.73 -11.71
CA ARG A 114 16.25 -2.57 -12.03
C ARG A 114 16.09 -3.31 -13.35
N SER A 115 17.23 -3.70 -13.95
CA SER A 115 17.24 -4.45 -15.20
C SER A 115 16.80 -5.92 -15.07
N GLY A 116 16.56 -6.40 -13.87
CA GLY A 116 16.10 -7.77 -13.59
C GLY A 116 15.54 -7.88 -12.17
N ALA A 117 14.81 -8.95 -11.93
CA ALA A 117 14.11 -9.27 -10.65
C ALA A 117 15.10 -9.68 -9.54
N SER A 118 16.07 -8.82 -9.23
CA SER A 118 17.09 -9.05 -8.20
C SER A 118 17.71 -7.75 -7.70
N THR A 119 18.09 -7.71 -6.43
CA THR A 119 18.88 -6.60 -5.84
C THR A 119 20.26 -6.45 -6.45
N ASP A 120 20.80 -7.51 -7.07
CA ASP A 120 22.10 -7.50 -7.73
C ASP A 120 22.06 -6.96 -9.15
N SER A 121 20.85 -6.81 -9.72
CA SER A 121 20.65 -6.25 -11.06
C SER A 121 20.93 -4.75 -11.08
N SER A 122 21.41 -4.25 -12.24
CA SER A 122 21.72 -2.84 -12.43
C SER A 122 20.51 -1.95 -12.22
N VAL A 123 20.71 -0.79 -11.60
CA VAL A 123 19.69 0.25 -11.48
C VAL A 123 19.58 0.99 -12.81
N LEU A 124 18.39 1.03 -13.39
CA LEU A 124 18.05 1.73 -14.62
C LEU A 124 17.54 3.14 -14.37
N ALA A 125 16.74 3.30 -13.31
CA ALA A 125 16.15 4.56 -12.90
C ALA A 125 15.84 4.53 -11.40
N THR A 126 15.57 5.69 -10.83
CA THR A 126 15.02 5.85 -9.47
C THR A 126 13.73 6.63 -9.58
N ILE A 127 12.71 6.18 -8.87
CA ILE A 127 11.36 6.76 -8.90
C ILE A 127 10.98 7.24 -7.49
N GLU A 128 10.30 8.37 -7.44
CA GLU A 128 9.81 8.96 -6.19
C GLU A 128 8.44 8.36 -5.77
N ALA A 129 8.09 8.57 -4.51
CA ALA A 129 6.79 8.17 -3.98
C ALA A 129 5.64 8.80 -4.79
N ASP A 130 4.49 8.15 -4.76
CA ASP A 130 3.25 8.52 -5.47
C ASP A 130 3.33 8.47 -7.00
N ALA A 131 4.48 8.16 -7.60
CA ALA A 131 4.57 7.93 -9.03
C ALA A 131 3.73 6.71 -9.43
N ILE A 132 3.12 6.78 -10.62
CA ILE A 132 2.35 5.67 -11.19
C ILE A 132 3.21 4.93 -12.22
N VAL A 133 3.19 3.62 -12.15
CA VAL A 133 3.79 2.72 -13.12
C VAL A 133 2.72 1.78 -13.70
N THR A 134 2.91 1.34 -14.92
CA THR A 134 2.16 0.20 -15.45
C THR A 134 2.83 -1.08 -14.96
N VAL A 135 2.08 -1.97 -14.34
CA VAL A 135 2.53 -3.29 -13.89
C VAL A 135 2.11 -4.30 -14.95
N ASN A 136 3.06 -5.03 -15.52
CA ASN A 136 2.86 -5.98 -16.62
C ASN A 136 2.86 -7.44 -16.13
N GLY A 137 3.38 -7.69 -14.94
CA GLY A 137 3.44 -9.02 -14.37
C GLY A 137 4.20 -9.06 -13.04
N LEU A 138 4.32 -10.26 -12.49
CA LEU A 138 5.04 -10.55 -11.25
C LEU A 138 6.00 -11.72 -11.46
N VAL A 139 7.27 -11.53 -11.11
CA VAL A 139 8.33 -12.56 -11.19
C VAL A 139 9.10 -12.56 -9.88
N ASP A 140 9.08 -13.68 -9.15
CA ASP A 140 9.86 -13.87 -7.91
C ASP A 140 9.74 -12.72 -6.89
N GLY A 141 8.53 -12.18 -6.71
CA GLY A 141 8.28 -11.05 -5.81
C GLY A 141 8.65 -9.67 -6.35
N TRP A 142 8.96 -9.57 -7.64
CA TRP A 142 9.24 -8.32 -8.35
C TRP A 142 8.19 -8.07 -9.42
N TYR A 143 7.65 -6.87 -9.46
CA TYR A 143 6.81 -6.45 -10.58
C TYR A 143 7.65 -6.08 -11.79
N ASP A 144 7.29 -6.63 -12.94
CA ASP A 144 7.70 -6.12 -14.24
C ASP A 144 6.90 -4.84 -14.51
N VAL A 145 7.58 -3.72 -14.70
CA VAL A 145 6.94 -2.41 -14.79
C VAL A 145 7.40 -1.62 -16.01
N THR A 146 6.48 -0.81 -16.50
CA THR A 146 6.77 0.28 -17.44
C THR A 146 6.52 1.60 -16.73
N CYS A 147 7.57 2.41 -16.60
CA CYS A 147 7.53 3.71 -15.95
C CYS A 147 7.09 4.80 -16.92
N GLU A 148 6.82 5.99 -16.39
CA GLU A 148 6.66 7.19 -17.18
C GLU A 148 7.89 7.36 -18.11
N TYR A 149 7.68 7.81 -19.34
CA TYR A 149 8.70 7.93 -20.40
C TYR A 149 9.23 6.59 -20.95
N GLY A 150 8.59 5.45 -20.65
CA GLY A 150 8.85 4.17 -21.30
C GLY A 150 10.07 3.41 -20.77
N THR A 151 10.59 3.73 -19.59
CA THR A 151 11.62 2.89 -18.95
C THR A 151 10.97 1.60 -18.46
N GLU A 152 11.43 0.45 -18.96
CA GLU A 152 11.00 -0.88 -18.55
C GLU A 152 12.00 -1.48 -17.55
N GLY A 153 11.52 -2.22 -16.56
CA GLY A 153 12.36 -2.86 -15.56
C GLY A 153 11.57 -3.49 -14.43
N TYR A 154 12.25 -3.75 -13.33
CA TYR A 154 11.70 -4.49 -12.20
C TYR A 154 11.75 -3.67 -10.92
N ILE A 155 10.65 -3.68 -10.18
CA ILE A 155 10.54 -3.09 -8.84
C ILE A 155 10.07 -4.18 -7.89
N ARG A 156 10.70 -4.28 -6.70
CA ARG A 156 10.26 -5.24 -5.69
C ARG A 156 8.83 -4.89 -5.24
N SER A 157 7.97 -5.88 -5.16
CA SER A 157 6.52 -5.70 -5.03
C SER A 157 6.07 -4.97 -3.75
N ASP A 158 6.88 -5.00 -2.69
CA ASP A 158 6.61 -4.28 -1.45
C ASP A 158 6.75 -2.75 -1.56
N TYR A 159 7.32 -2.25 -2.66
CA TYR A 159 7.39 -0.81 -2.96
C TYR A 159 6.27 -0.31 -3.88
N VAL A 160 5.32 -1.18 -4.23
CA VAL A 160 4.27 -0.84 -5.20
C VAL A 160 2.91 -1.29 -4.69
N ASP A 161 2.01 -0.34 -4.51
CA ASP A 161 0.60 -0.61 -4.22
C ASP A 161 -0.18 -0.73 -5.52
N LEU A 162 -0.75 -1.89 -5.81
CA LEU A 162 -1.61 -2.07 -7.00
C LEU A 162 -2.84 -1.18 -6.90
N THR A 163 -3.21 -0.54 -8.00
CA THR A 163 -4.33 0.40 -8.10
C THR A 163 -5.00 0.31 -9.47
N GLU A 164 -6.24 0.75 -9.57
CA GLU A 164 -6.96 0.88 -10.85
C GLU A 164 -6.73 2.24 -11.54
N SER A 165 -6.11 3.19 -10.83
CA SER A 165 -5.92 4.55 -11.34
C SER A 165 -4.61 4.70 -12.10
N SER A 166 -4.70 5.18 -13.32
CA SER A 166 -3.54 5.55 -14.16
C SER A 166 -2.94 6.92 -13.84
N SER A 167 -3.44 7.62 -12.84
CA SER A 167 -2.95 8.93 -12.43
C SER A 167 -2.52 8.96 -10.97
N SER A 168 -1.43 9.65 -10.68
CA SER A 168 -0.97 9.94 -9.32
C SER A 168 -1.98 10.78 -8.51
N ASN A 169 -2.93 11.41 -9.20
CA ASN A 169 -3.97 12.25 -8.64
C ASN A 169 -5.37 11.69 -8.94
N GLY A 170 -5.67 10.47 -8.46
CA GLY A 170 -7.04 9.93 -8.49
C GLY A 170 -8.09 10.94 -7.99
N ASP A 171 -7.72 11.77 -7.03
CA ASP A 171 -8.54 12.85 -6.49
C ASP A 171 -8.95 13.93 -7.53
N ILE A 172 -8.13 14.20 -8.55
CA ILE A 172 -8.47 15.26 -9.52
C ILE A 172 -9.60 14.80 -10.43
N VAL A 173 -9.54 13.55 -10.92
CA VAL A 173 -10.59 13.01 -11.79
C VAL A 173 -11.88 12.80 -11.00
N ASP A 174 -11.81 12.24 -9.81
CA ASP A 174 -12.96 12.05 -8.92
C ASP A 174 -13.56 13.40 -8.49
N THR A 175 -12.72 14.38 -8.17
CA THR A 175 -13.17 15.74 -7.89
C THR A 175 -13.80 16.39 -9.13
N ALA A 176 -13.20 16.24 -10.31
CA ALA A 176 -13.77 16.74 -11.55
C ALA A 176 -15.11 16.06 -11.89
N MET A 177 -15.21 14.75 -11.66
CA MET A 177 -16.45 13.99 -11.87
C MET A 177 -17.57 14.41 -10.91
N GLN A 178 -17.26 14.76 -9.67
CA GLN A 178 -18.22 15.31 -8.70
C GLN A 178 -18.77 16.67 -9.13
N HIS A 179 -18.05 17.39 -9.98
CA HIS A 179 -18.44 18.70 -10.49
C HIS A 179 -18.98 18.69 -11.94
N LEU A 180 -19.13 17.48 -12.53
CA LEU A 180 -19.78 17.35 -13.83
C LEU A 180 -21.21 17.90 -13.79
N GLY A 181 -21.49 18.85 -14.71
CA GLY A 181 -22.78 19.53 -14.78
C GLY A 181 -22.89 20.78 -13.90
N THR A 182 -21.82 21.15 -13.20
CA THR A 182 -21.77 22.43 -12.49
C THR A 182 -21.86 23.59 -13.49
N ARG A 183 -22.70 24.57 -13.16
CA ARG A 183 -22.94 25.71 -14.00
C ARG A 183 -21.68 26.55 -14.21
N TYR A 184 -21.42 26.96 -15.45
CA TYR A 184 -20.39 27.96 -15.74
C TYR A 184 -20.75 29.33 -15.13
N VAL A 185 -19.83 29.92 -14.36
CA VAL A 185 -19.94 31.26 -13.79
C VAL A 185 -18.63 31.97 -14.00
N TYR A 186 -18.64 33.06 -14.76
CA TYR A 186 -17.44 33.88 -15.04
C TYR A 186 -16.79 34.35 -13.73
N GLY A 187 -15.50 34.05 -13.55
CA GLY A 187 -14.77 34.32 -12.29
C GLY A 187 -15.14 33.38 -11.15
N GLY A 188 -15.88 32.32 -11.43
CA GLY A 188 -16.28 31.31 -10.42
C GLY A 188 -15.15 30.34 -10.10
N ALA A 189 -14.87 30.12 -8.80
CA ALA A 189 -13.89 29.17 -8.30
C ALA A 189 -14.46 28.34 -7.12
N SER A 190 -15.72 27.97 -7.20
CA SER A 190 -16.41 27.24 -6.14
C SER A 190 -17.39 26.20 -6.69
N PRO A 191 -17.86 25.23 -5.89
CA PRO A 191 -18.84 24.22 -6.31
C PRO A 191 -20.17 24.79 -6.84
N SER A 192 -20.46 26.07 -6.60
CA SER A 192 -21.63 26.77 -7.16
C SER A 192 -21.44 27.27 -8.57
N GLY A 193 -20.22 27.23 -9.12
CA GLY A 193 -19.88 27.59 -10.48
C GLY A 193 -18.39 27.78 -10.70
N PHE A 194 -17.91 27.30 -11.86
CA PHE A 194 -16.50 27.39 -12.29
C PHE A 194 -16.39 28.17 -13.61
N ASP A 195 -15.22 28.73 -13.86
CA ASP A 195 -14.83 29.27 -15.17
C ASP A 195 -13.66 28.48 -15.78
N CYS A 196 -13.13 28.93 -16.89
CA CYS A 196 -12.05 28.30 -17.64
C CYS A 196 -10.66 28.88 -17.32
N SER A 197 -10.47 29.55 -16.18
CA SER A 197 -9.18 30.12 -15.78
C SER A 197 -8.33 29.17 -14.98
#